data_88899439c3707248e23365b2932fd0b2
#
_entry.id   88899439c3707248e23365b2932fd0b2
#
_cell.length_a   1.000
_cell.length_b   1.000
_cell.length_c   1.000
_cell.angle_alpha   90.00
_cell.angle_beta   90.00
_cell.angle_gamma   90.00
#
_symmetry.space_group_name_H-M   'P 1'
#
loop_
_entity.id
_entity.type
_entity.pdbx_description
1 polymer ?
#
loop_
_entity_poly.entity_id
_entity_poly.type
_entity_poly.pdbx_seq_one_letter_code
_entity_poly.pdbx_strand_id
1 'polypeptide(L)'
;MRCIDWGLALMVIEITKKHIIAAITCLAVGVAIGVGTVMLVNHEPPNMNQMEATSTQVKPTETPKQEIPTSANQTATNSMDVSTYRNARFGFSVRYPSTWVRGDEPINGDGCIISPQDGTIEVTVSGSNNTLNETPQRVYYRTLNLAKQRGIPGFHTISDEWYVVTYTDGTFIYYVKGFVGASSENTLHIKYLQSKKDQYQDIVQQLENGFNHGNLDTGH
;
A
#
# COMPACT_ATOMS: atom_id res chain seq x y z
N MET A 1 -19.27 8.44 -45.69
CA MET A 1 -18.78 7.05 -45.68
C MET A 1 -17.27 7.06 -45.50
N ARG A 2 -16.73 6.74 -44.32
CA ARG A 2 -15.29 6.61 -44.07
C ARG A 2 -14.95 5.13 -44.14
N CYS A 3 -14.07 4.74 -45.08
CA CYS A 3 -13.51 3.40 -45.14
C CYS A 3 -12.65 3.17 -43.88
N ILE A 4 -13.02 2.18 -43.07
CA ILE A 4 -12.23 1.71 -41.93
C ILE A 4 -11.07 0.89 -42.52
N ASP A 5 -9.86 1.31 -42.20
CA ASP A 5 -8.62 0.65 -42.66
C ASP A 5 -8.43 -0.68 -41.93
N TRP A 6 -8.81 -1.78 -42.58
CA TRP A 6 -8.73 -3.15 -42.09
C TRP A 6 -7.27 -3.69 -42.00
N GLY A 7 -6.31 -2.96 -42.60
CA GLY A 7 -4.92 -3.37 -42.62
C GLY A 7 -4.24 -3.27 -41.24
N LEU A 8 -4.57 -2.24 -40.46
CA LEU A 8 -3.98 -2.04 -39.13
C LEU A 8 -4.50 -3.08 -38.10
N ALA A 9 -5.78 -3.45 -38.18
CA ALA A 9 -6.38 -4.43 -37.28
C ALA A 9 -5.79 -5.84 -37.45
N LEU A 10 -5.48 -6.25 -38.67
CA LEU A 10 -4.85 -7.54 -38.96
C LEU A 10 -3.39 -7.60 -38.48
N MET A 11 -2.65 -6.49 -38.58
CA MET A 11 -1.26 -6.41 -38.13
C MET A 11 -1.14 -6.51 -36.60
N VAL A 12 -2.06 -5.90 -35.84
CA VAL A 12 -2.09 -5.99 -34.37
C VAL A 12 -2.41 -7.41 -33.90
N ILE A 13 -3.30 -8.12 -34.59
CA ILE A 13 -3.66 -9.50 -34.26
C ILE A 13 -2.49 -10.47 -34.51
N GLU A 14 -1.71 -10.24 -35.58
CA GLU A 14 -0.56 -11.10 -35.89
C GLU A 14 0.61 -10.93 -34.93
N ILE A 15 0.87 -9.70 -34.46
CA ILE A 15 1.88 -9.42 -33.44
C ILE A 15 1.51 -10.10 -32.11
N THR A 16 0.24 -10.09 -31.72
CA THR A 16 -0.23 -10.73 -30.48
C THR A 16 -0.08 -12.25 -30.53
N LYS A 17 -0.33 -12.90 -31.69
CA LYS A 17 -0.15 -14.35 -31.88
C LYS A 17 1.32 -14.79 -31.79
N LYS A 18 2.24 -14.01 -32.35
CA LYS A 18 3.69 -14.32 -32.29
C LYS A 18 4.25 -14.26 -30.87
N HIS A 19 3.77 -13.34 -30.03
CA HIS A 19 4.20 -13.25 -28.63
C HIS A 19 3.63 -14.38 -27.75
N ILE A 20 2.43 -14.87 -28.04
CA ILE A 20 1.83 -15.99 -27.32
C ILE A 20 2.55 -17.31 -27.63
N ILE A 21 2.97 -17.52 -28.88
CA ILE A 21 3.70 -18.74 -29.29
C ILE A 21 5.12 -18.74 -28.70
N ALA A 22 5.80 -17.59 -28.60
CA ALA A 22 7.12 -17.49 -27.96
C ALA A 22 7.06 -17.76 -26.44
N ALA A 23 5.97 -17.43 -25.76
CA ALA A 23 5.79 -17.70 -24.33
C ALA A 23 5.54 -19.20 -24.03
N ILE A 24 4.94 -19.94 -24.94
CA ILE A 24 4.62 -21.38 -24.77
C ILE A 24 5.86 -22.26 -25.00
N THR A 25 6.80 -21.85 -25.86
CA THR A 25 8.03 -22.62 -26.12
C THR A 25 9.08 -22.50 -25.03
N CYS A 26 9.05 -21.46 -24.20
CA CYS A 26 9.98 -21.33 -23.06
C CYS A 26 9.59 -22.18 -21.84
N LEU A 27 8.36 -22.72 -21.78
CA LEU A 27 7.87 -23.50 -20.63
C LEU A 27 8.19 -25.00 -20.71
N ALA A 28 8.71 -25.49 -21.85
CA ALA A 28 8.92 -26.94 -22.08
C ALA A 28 10.36 -27.44 -21.83
N VAL A 29 11.32 -26.58 -21.46
CA VAL A 29 12.75 -26.99 -21.31
C VAL A 29 13.25 -26.91 -19.84
N GLY A 30 12.41 -26.56 -18.87
CA GLY A 30 12.78 -26.31 -17.47
C GLY A 30 12.50 -27.42 -16.45
N VAL A 31 12.22 -28.68 -16.86
CA VAL A 31 11.98 -29.77 -15.91
C VAL A 31 12.97 -30.92 -16.12
N ALA A 32 14.20 -30.72 -15.69
CA ALA A 32 15.08 -31.80 -15.28
C ALA A 32 16.27 -31.21 -14.50
N ILE A 33 16.53 -31.82 -13.34
CA ILE A 33 17.68 -31.68 -12.42
C ILE A 33 17.37 -30.91 -11.15
N GLY A 34 17.26 -31.67 -10.06
CA GLY A 34 17.37 -31.15 -8.69
C GLY A 34 16.74 -32.01 -7.61
N VAL A 35 17.07 -33.30 -7.54
CA VAL A 35 16.90 -34.08 -6.30
C VAL A 35 18.08 -33.74 -5.39
N GLY A 36 17.83 -32.95 -4.33
CA GLY A 36 18.83 -32.52 -3.34
C GLY A 36 18.23 -32.57 -1.94
N THR A 37 18.48 -33.64 -1.25
CA THR A 37 18.62 -33.90 0.20
C THR A 37 18.02 -32.88 1.18
N VAL A 38 16.92 -33.27 1.81
CA VAL A 38 16.37 -32.65 3.03
C VAL A 38 17.19 -33.11 4.22
N MET A 39 17.96 -32.21 4.84
CA MET A 39 18.51 -32.41 6.18
C MET A 39 17.50 -31.86 7.19
N LEU A 40 16.92 -32.80 7.96
CA LEU A 40 16.10 -32.47 9.14
C LEU A 40 17.05 -32.04 10.27
N VAL A 41 17.02 -30.80 10.65
CA VAL A 41 17.61 -30.32 11.90
C VAL A 41 16.48 -30.14 12.91
N ASN A 42 16.40 -31.04 13.87
CA ASN A 42 15.57 -30.93 15.06
C ASN A 42 16.14 -29.81 15.93
N HIS A 43 15.36 -28.76 16.20
CA HIS A 43 15.66 -27.80 17.26
C HIS A 43 14.59 -27.92 18.34
N GLU A 44 15.01 -28.43 19.51
CA GLU A 44 14.22 -28.40 20.74
C GLU A 44 14.08 -26.96 21.28
N PRO A 45 12.94 -26.58 21.87
CA PRO A 45 12.77 -25.29 22.50
C PRO A 45 13.41 -25.24 23.90
N PRO A 46 14.03 -24.13 24.32
CA PRO A 46 14.57 -24.01 25.68
C PRO A 46 13.45 -23.78 26.70
N ASN A 47 13.55 -24.52 27.78
CA ASN A 47 12.73 -24.53 28.98
C ASN A 47 12.93 -23.23 29.77
N MET A 48 11.84 -22.47 29.98
CA MET A 48 11.81 -21.35 30.92
C MET A 48 11.16 -21.77 32.23
N ASN A 49 11.96 -21.97 33.25
CA ASN A 49 11.49 -21.97 34.62
C ASN A 49 12.27 -20.96 35.46
N GLN A 50 11.47 -20.12 36.13
CA GLN A 50 11.72 -19.43 37.40
C GLN A 50 12.80 -18.35 37.45
N MET A 51 12.34 -17.11 37.67
CA MET A 51 12.91 -16.32 38.76
C MET A 51 11.86 -15.42 39.41
N GLU A 52 11.87 -15.45 40.68
CA GLU A 52 10.94 -15.02 41.72
C GLU A 52 10.87 -13.51 41.89
N ALA A 53 9.72 -13.06 42.37
CA ALA A 53 9.42 -11.68 42.76
C ALA A 53 10.21 -11.22 43.97
N THR A 54 10.71 -9.99 43.94
CA THR A 54 11.01 -9.23 45.14
C THR A 54 10.39 -7.85 45.03
N SER A 55 9.33 -7.68 45.83
CA SER A 55 8.64 -6.41 46.10
C SER A 55 9.48 -5.59 47.06
N THR A 56 9.76 -4.33 46.70
CA THR A 56 10.15 -3.34 47.71
C THR A 56 9.38 -2.05 47.45
N GLN A 57 8.41 -1.80 48.34
CA GLN A 57 7.70 -0.53 48.48
C GLN A 57 8.68 0.51 49.05
N VAL A 58 8.72 1.69 48.44
CA VAL A 58 9.20 2.90 49.07
C VAL A 58 8.15 4.01 48.87
N LYS A 59 7.77 4.58 50.02
CA LYS A 59 6.76 5.60 50.30
C LYS A 59 7.16 6.98 49.74
N PRO A 60 6.18 7.85 49.32
CA PRO A 60 6.44 9.16 48.74
C PRO A 60 6.85 10.19 49.80
N THR A 61 7.82 11.02 49.47
CA THR A 61 8.14 12.27 50.21
C THR A 61 7.86 13.44 49.28
N GLU A 62 7.03 14.37 49.77
CA GLU A 62 6.65 15.59 49.08
C GLU A 62 7.71 16.70 49.27
N THR A 63 7.76 17.61 48.22
CA THR A 63 8.05 19.07 48.23
C THR A 63 9.52 19.51 48.15
N PRO A 64 9.87 20.63 47.49
CA PRO A 64 9.06 21.75 46.99
C PRO A 64 9.25 22.19 45.52
N LYS A 65 8.21 22.85 45.03
CA LYS A 65 8.09 23.65 43.83
C LYS A 65 9.22 24.71 43.69
N GLN A 66 9.98 24.61 42.59
CA GLN A 66 10.84 25.65 42.11
C GLN A 66 10.46 25.98 40.67
N GLU A 67 9.92 27.16 40.48
CA GLU A 67 9.61 27.73 39.17
C GLU A 67 10.92 28.11 38.46
N ILE A 68 11.15 27.48 37.29
CA ILE A 68 12.21 27.88 36.37
C ILE A 68 11.54 28.51 35.16
N PRO A 69 11.95 29.69 34.68
CA PRO A 69 11.32 30.34 33.53
C PRO A 69 11.55 29.50 32.27
N THR A 70 10.48 29.12 31.65
CA THR A 70 10.45 28.41 30.38
C THR A 70 10.96 29.32 29.28
N SER A 71 12.23 29.16 28.91
CA SER A 71 12.72 29.64 27.63
C SER A 71 12.09 28.73 26.55
N ALA A 72 11.09 29.27 25.90
CA ALA A 72 10.44 28.60 24.74
C ALA A 72 11.45 28.54 23.60
N ASN A 73 12.20 27.44 23.53
CA ASN A 73 12.90 27.07 22.33
C ASN A 73 11.83 26.41 21.39
N GLN A 74 11.12 27.25 20.66
CA GLN A 74 10.24 26.78 19.57
C GLN A 74 11.14 26.23 18.47
N THR A 75 11.42 24.94 18.54
CA THR A 75 11.79 24.18 17.36
C THR A 75 10.61 24.30 16.41
N ALA A 76 10.74 25.12 15.37
CA ALA A 76 9.78 25.22 14.28
C ALA A 76 9.70 23.84 13.60
N THR A 77 8.83 22.99 14.11
CA THR A 77 8.33 21.84 13.37
C THR A 77 7.54 22.46 12.21
N ASN A 78 8.06 22.40 10.99
CA ASN A 78 7.31 22.69 9.77
C ASN A 78 6.15 21.68 9.71
N SER A 79 5.08 21.95 10.47
CA SER A 79 3.82 21.23 10.31
C SER A 79 3.26 21.68 8.96
N MET A 80 3.41 20.85 7.93
CA MET A 80 2.70 21.09 6.69
C MET A 80 1.20 21.13 7.00
N ASP A 81 0.54 22.20 6.58
CA ASP A 81 -0.92 22.29 6.68
C ASP A 81 -1.52 21.10 5.93
N VAL A 82 -2.48 20.43 6.56
CA VAL A 82 -3.10 19.23 6.01
C VAL A 82 -4.60 19.43 5.78
N SER A 83 -5.08 18.95 4.67
CA SER A 83 -6.51 18.76 4.36
C SER A 83 -6.90 17.31 4.59
N THR A 84 -8.20 17.05 4.79
CA THR A 84 -8.74 15.70 4.93
C THR A 84 -9.84 15.47 3.90
N TYR A 85 -9.68 14.44 3.10
CA TYR A 85 -10.77 13.89 2.31
C TYR A 85 -11.48 12.79 3.10
N ARG A 86 -12.82 12.81 3.06
CA ARG A 86 -13.69 11.76 3.63
C ARG A 86 -14.64 11.29 2.55
N ASN A 87 -14.59 9.99 2.25
CA ASN A 87 -15.52 9.40 1.30
C ASN A 87 -16.86 9.13 1.98
N ALA A 88 -17.94 9.64 1.39
CA ALA A 88 -19.27 9.52 1.97
C ALA A 88 -19.87 8.11 1.83
N ARG A 89 -19.50 7.38 0.76
CA ARG A 89 -20.03 6.07 0.47
C ARG A 89 -19.36 4.97 1.30
N PHE A 90 -18.04 4.88 1.25
CA PHE A 90 -17.26 3.82 1.91
C PHE A 90 -16.69 4.21 3.27
N GLY A 91 -16.86 5.47 3.71
CA GLY A 91 -16.49 5.94 5.04
C GLY A 91 -14.98 6.10 5.30
N PHE A 92 -14.11 5.77 4.36
CA PHE A 92 -12.68 5.96 4.53
C PHE A 92 -12.28 7.44 4.50
N SER A 93 -11.10 7.75 5.01
CA SER A 93 -10.54 9.10 4.95
C SER A 93 -9.03 9.08 4.73
N VAL A 94 -8.51 10.14 4.12
CA VAL A 94 -7.08 10.35 3.95
C VAL A 94 -6.70 11.79 4.26
N ARG A 95 -5.58 12.00 4.96
CA ARG A 95 -4.96 13.31 5.17
C ARG A 95 -3.88 13.54 4.12
N TYR A 96 -3.88 14.72 3.52
CA TYR A 96 -2.95 15.10 2.46
C TYR A 96 -2.54 16.58 2.59
N PRO A 97 -1.42 17.02 2.02
CA PRO A 97 -1.00 18.42 2.05
C PRO A 97 -2.09 19.36 1.52
N SER A 98 -2.42 20.43 2.24
CA SER A 98 -3.49 21.37 1.85
C SER A 98 -3.23 22.10 0.52
N THR A 99 -1.97 22.12 0.08
CA THR A 99 -1.56 22.69 -1.21
C THR A 99 -1.86 21.80 -2.41
N TRP A 100 -2.28 20.55 -2.17
CA TRP A 100 -2.62 19.60 -3.24
C TRP A 100 -4.07 19.77 -3.69
N VAL A 101 -4.32 19.42 -4.94
CA VAL A 101 -5.65 19.48 -5.55
C VAL A 101 -6.31 18.11 -5.44
N ARG A 102 -7.51 18.10 -4.90
CA ARG A 102 -8.40 16.94 -4.95
C ARG A 102 -9.26 17.04 -6.21
N GLY A 103 -9.24 16.00 -7.03
CA GLY A 103 -10.13 15.85 -8.18
C GLY A 103 -11.58 15.57 -7.77
N ASP A 104 -12.48 15.64 -8.72
CA ASP A 104 -13.90 15.33 -8.53
C ASP A 104 -14.08 13.82 -8.26
N GLU A 105 -15.07 13.51 -7.44
CA GLU A 105 -15.50 12.13 -7.26
C GLU A 105 -16.27 11.67 -8.51
N PRO A 106 -16.07 10.40 -8.95
CA PRO A 106 -16.92 9.81 -9.97
C PRO A 106 -18.37 9.72 -9.48
N ILE A 107 -19.32 9.58 -10.41
CA ILE A 107 -20.78 9.54 -10.10
C ILE A 107 -21.12 8.44 -9.10
N ASN A 108 -20.39 7.33 -9.12
CA ASN A 108 -20.56 6.21 -8.19
C ASN A 108 -20.00 6.48 -6.78
N GLY A 109 -19.28 7.59 -6.55
CA GLY A 109 -18.78 7.97 -5.25
C GLY A 109 -17.70 7.05 -4.68
N ASP A 110 -16.95 6.33 -5.52
CA ASP A 110 -15.98 5.30 -5.06
C ASP A 110 -14.70 5.90 -4.48
N GLY A 111 -14.40 7.17 -4.75
CA GLY A 111 -13.17 7.82 -4.29
C GLY A 111 -12.74 8.99 -5.14
N CYS A 112 -11.47 9.35 -5.07
CA CYS A 112 -10.93 10.46 -5.88
C CYS A 112 -9.42 10.32 -6.11
N ILE A 113 -8.89 11.17 -6.98
CA ILE A 113 -7.46 11.39 -7.19
C ILE A 113 -7.05 12.68 -6.48
N ILE A 114 -5.89 12.67 -5.82
CA ILE A 114 -5.30 13.81 -5.12
C ILE A 114 -3.86 13.95 -5.60
N SER A 115 -3.45 15.13 -6.01
CA SER A 115 -2.09 15.38 -6.52
C SER A 115 -1.68 16.84 -6.35
N PRO A 116 -0.39 17.16 -6.29
CA PRO A 116 0.08 18.53 -6.48
C PRO A 116 -0.17 18.99 -7.92
N GLN A 117 -0.13 20.30 -8.14
CA GLN A 117 -0.39 20.90 -9.47
C GLN A 117 0.60 20.43 -10.55
N ASP A 118 1.82 20.08 -10.16
CA ASP A 118 2.88 19.58 -11.09
C ASP A 118 2.71 18.11 -11.49
N GLY A 119 1.77 17.38 -10.89
CA GLY A 119 1.46 15.99 -11.22
C GLY A 119 2.59 14.99 -10.98
N THR A 120 3.61 15.35 -10.21
CA THR A 120 4.81 14.50 -9.99
C THR A 120 4.55 13.32 -9.06
N ILE A 121 3.49 13.37 -8.28
CA ILE A 121 2.93 12.30 -7.46
C ILE A 121 1.42 12.27 -7.61
N GLU A 122 0.84 11.11 -7.72
CA GLU A 122 -0.60 10.87 -7.83
C GLU A 122 -1.04 9.91 -6.73
N VAL A 123 -2.08 10.29 -6.02
CA VAL A 123 -2.69 9.50 -4.94
C VAL A 123 -4.13 9.19 -5.32
N THR A 124 -4.41 7.92 -5.59
CA THR A 124 -5.78 7.44 -5.78
C THR A 124 -6.25 6.80 -4.48
N VAL A 125 -7.37 7.26 -3.94
CA VAL A 125 -8.06 6.64 -2.81
C VAL A 125 -9.42 6.16 -3.25
N SER A 126 -9.72 4.89 -2.95
CA SER A 126 -10.96 4.28 -3.41
C SER A 126 -11.52 3.24 -2.45
N GLY A 127 -12.83 3.03 -2.53
CA GLY A 127 -13.54 1.93 -1.92
C GLY A 127 -14.22 1.05 -2.97
N SER A 128 -14.39 -0.22 -2.67
CA SER A 128 -15.16 -1.16 -3.48
C SER A 128 -15.89 -2.17 -2.60
N ASN A 129 -17.01 -2.71 -3.10
CA ASN A 129 -17.69 -3.82 -2.44
C ASN A 129 -16.93 -5.13 -2.65
N ASN A 130 -16.73 -5.89 -1.57
CA ASN A 130 -16.13 -7.22 -1.60
C ASN A 130 -17.14 -8.29 -2.01
N THR A 131 -17.64 -8.22 -3.24
CA THR A 131 -18.70 -9.11 -3.75
C THR A 131 -18.26 -10.56 -3.94
N LEU A 132 -16.96 -10.81 -3.97
CA LEU A 132 -16.37 -12.14 -4.11
C LEU A 132 -15.97 -12.78 -2.78
N ASN A 133 -16.24 -12.11 -1.66
CA ASN A 133 -15.82 -12.53 -0.32
C ASN A 133 -14.32 -12.88 -0.29
N GLU A 134 -13.50 -12.04 -0.91
CA GLU A 134 -12.05 -12.23 -0.91
C GLU A 134 -11.48 -11.92 0.49
N THR A 135 -10.51 -12.73 0.89
CA THR A 135 -9.75 -12.47 2.12
C THR A 135 -8.59 -11.51 1.86
N PRO A 136 -8.06 -10.83 2.89
CA PRO A 136 -6.85 -10.00 2.74
C PRO A 136 -5.71 -10.74 2.06
N GLN A 137 -5.53 -12.05 2.33
CA GLN A 137 -4.52 -12.89 1.70
C GLN A 137 -4.72 -13.03 0.19
N ARG A 138 -5.97 -13.25 -0.24
CA ARG A 138 -6.27 -13.39 -1.69
C ARG A 138 -6.01 -12.10 -2.45
N VAL A 139 -6.47 -10.97 -1.89
CA VAL A 139 -6.26 -9.65 -2.49
C VAL A 139 -4.77 -9.30 -2.51
N TYR A 140 -4.05 -9.56 -1.42
CA TYR A 140 -2.59 -9.38 -1.35
C TYR A 140 -1.85 -10.17 -2.44
N TYR A 141 -2.10 -11.48 -2.57
CA TYR A 141 -1.42 -12.29 -3.59
C TYR A 141 -1.80 -11.86 -5.01
N ARG A 142 -3.06 -11.48 -5.25
CA ARG A 142 -3.50 -10.92 -6.53
C ARG A 142 -2.72 -9.64 -6.86
N THR A 143 -2.61 -8.71 -5.90
CA THR A 143 -1.89 -7.44 -6.04
C THR A 143 -0.39 -7.67 -6.25
N LEU A 144 0.22 -8.58 -5.48
CA LEU A 144 1.63 -8.93 -5.62
C LEU A 144 1.94 -9.59 -6.98
N ASN A 145 1.08 -10.46 -7.46
CA ASN A 145 1.23 -11.08 -8.79
C ASN A 145 1.10 -10.04 -9.91
N LEU A 146 0.18 -9.08 -9.76
CA LEU A 146 0.06 -7.96 -10.69
C LEU A 146 1.32 -7.07 -10.67
N ALA A 147 1.87 -6.80 -9.50
CA ALA A 147 3.14 -6.07 -9.34
C ALA A 147 4.30 -6.77 -10.06
N LYS A 148 4.41 -8.10 -9.93
CA LYS A 148 5.41 -8.93 -10.64
C LYS A 148 5.26 -8.91 -12.16
N GLN A 149 4.04 -8.78 -12.67
CA GLN A 149 3.77 -8.68 -14.11
C GLN A 149 4.08 -7.29 -14.67
N ARG A 150 3.93 -6.24 -13.85
CA ARG A 150 4.10 -4.84 -14.26
C ARG A 150 5.50 -4.29 -14.01
N GLY A 151 6.30 -4.95 -13.17
CA GLY A 151 7.61 -4.46 -12.82
C GLY A 151 8.33 -5.33 -11.80
N ILE A 152 9.19 -4.69 -11.02
CA ILE A 152 10.01 -5.33 -9.99
C ILE A 152 9.37 -5.04 -8.62
N PRO A 153 8.90 -6.06 -7.89
CA PRO A 153 8.38 -5.89 -6.53
C PRO A 153 9.47 -5.36 -5.59
N GLY A 154 9.07 -4.44 -4.72
CA GLY A 154 9.86 -3.93 -3.61
C GLY A 154 9.37 -4.49 -2.28
N PHE A 155 9.22 -3.59 -1.27
CA PHE A 155 8.65 -3.97 0.02
C PHE A 155 7.20 -4.43 -0.13
N HIS A 156 6.86 -5.54 0.52
CA HIS A 156 5.49 -6.02 0.60
C HIS A 156 5.27 -6.78 1.91
N THR A 157 4.08 -6.65 2.48
CA THR A 157 3.68 -7.27 3.74
C THR A 157 2.17 -7.43 3.82
N ILE A 158 1.71 -8.26 4.73
CA ILE A 158 0.30 -8.53 4.98
C ILE A 158 0.04 -8.70 6.46
N SER A 159 -1.13 -8.29 6.92
CA SER A 159 -1.71 -8.53 8.24
C SER A 159 -3.13 -9.11 8.08
N ASP A 160 -3.84 -9.28 9.18
CA ASP A 160 -5.17 -9.90 9.17
C ASP A 160 -6.22 -9.08 8.39
N GLU A 161 -6.09 -7.74 8.39
CA GLU A 161 -7.08 -6.84 7.79
C GLU A 161 -6.52 -5.99 6.65
N TRP A 162 -5.20 -5.92 6.50
CA TRP A 162 -4.57 -5.02 5.54
C TRP A 162 -3.33 -5.63 4.88
N TYR A 163 -2.95 -5.08 3.75
CA TYR A 163 -1.72 -5.42 3.05
C TYR A 163 -1.03 -4.16 2.51
N VAL A 164 0.27 -4.28 2.25
CA VAL A 164 1.07 -3.31 1.48
C VAL A 164 1.81 -4.07 0.39
N VAL A 165 1.85 -3.50 -0.80
CA VAL A 165 2.67 -3.96 -1.93
C VAL A 165 3.29 -2.74 -2.60
N THR A 166 4.61 -2.74 -2.76
CA THR A 166 5.32 -1.74 -3.57
C THR A 166 5.99 -2.40 -4.76
N TYR A 167 6.10 -1.68 -5.87
CA TYR A 167 6.85 -2.12 -7.04
C TYR A 167 7.30 -0.93 -7.88
N THR A 168 8.22 -1.16 -8.82
CA THR A 168 8.65 -0.16 -9.80
C THR A 168 8.66 -0.74 -11.21
N ASP A 169 8.26 0.07 -12.18
CA ASP A 169 8.41 -0.22 -13.61
C ASP A 169 9.70 0.36 -14.21
N GLY A 170 10.58 0.90 -13.36
CA GLY A 170 11.82 1.59 -13.76
C GLY A 170 11.67 3.10 -13.92
N THR A 171 10.45 3.60 -14.16
CA THR A 171 10.13 5.03 -14.26
C THR A 171 9.40 5.54 -13.02
N PHE A 172 8.42 4.78 -12.58
CA PHE A 172 7.59 5.10 -11.42
C PHE A 172 7.76 4.08 -10.31
N ILE A 173 7.57 4.55 -9.08
CA ILE A 173 7.32 3.71 -7.91
C ILE A 173 5.82 3.73 -7.64
N TYR A 174 5.30 2.55 -7.36
CA TYR A 174 3.92 2.31 -6.97
C TYR A 174 3.88 1.79 -5.54
N TYR A 175 3.05 2.40 -4.72
CA TYR A 175 2.75 1.97 -3.36
C TYR A 175 1.25 1.69 -3.26
N VAL A 176 0.88 0.51 -2.82
CA VAL A 176 -0.51 0.08 -2.66
C VAL A 176 -0.70 -0.40 -1.23
N LYS A 177 -1.61 0.24 -0.49
CA LYS A 177 -2.11 -0.24 0.80
C LYS A 177 -3.61 -0.49 0.69
N GLY A 178 -4.05 -1.68 1.07
CA GLY A 178 -5.46 -2.04 1.08
C GLY A 178 -5.90 -2.58 2.41
N PHE A 179 -7.11 -2.22 2.83
CA PHE A 179 -7.86 -2.84 3.91
C PHE A 179 -8.98 -3.65 3.30
N VAL A 180 -9.16 -4.89 3.76
CA VAL A 180 -10.13 -5.85 3.20
C VAL A 180 -10.95 -6.43 4.34
N GLY A 181 -12.24 -6.18 4.30
CA GLY A 181 -13.20 -6.74 5.24
C GLY A 181 -14.23 -7.64 4.56
N ALA A 182 -15.22 -8.06 5.33
CA ALA A 182 -16.23 -9.01 4.86
C ALA A 182 -17.07 -8.47 3.68
N SER A 183 -17.37 -7.16 3.66
CA SER A 183 -18.30 -6.57 2.70
C SER A 183 -17.69 -5.50 1.81
N SER A 184 -16.55 -4.92 2.20
CA SER A 184 -15.91 -3.87 1.40
C SER A 184 -14.38 -3.86 1.53
N GLU A 185 -13.74 -3.18 0.60
CA GLU A 185 -12.31 -2.91 0.54
C GLU A 185 -12.07 -1.41 0.43
N ASN A 186 -11.01 -0.91 1.09
CA ASN A 186 -10.55 0.47 0.91
C ASN A 186 -9.08 0.46 0.51
N THR A 187 -8.71 1.22 -0.52
CA THR A 187 -7.37 1.21 -1.10
C THR A 187 -6.78 2.61 -1.21
N LEU A 188 -5.54 2.74 -0.79
CA LEU A 188 -4.65 3.86 -1.05
C LEU A 188 -3.61 3.41 -2.08
N HIS A 189 -3.60 4.03 -3.25
CA HIS A 189 -2.63 3.79 -4.31
C HIS A 189 -1.84 5.07 -4.58
N ILE A 190 -0.51 5.03 -4.44
CA ILE A 190 0.37 6.17 -4.67
C ILE A 190 1.32 5.82 -5.81
N LYS A 191 1.44 6.72 -6.78
CA LYS A 191 2.35 6.61 -7.93
C LYS A 191 3.21 7.87 -8.00
N TYR A 192 4.52 7.72 -8.08
CA TYR A 192 5.45 8.85 -8.20
C TYR A 192 6.71 8.48 -8.96
N LEU A 193 7.41 9.48 -9.50
CA LEU A 193 8.66 9.28 -10.24
C LEU A 193 9.72 8.64 -9.34
N GLN A 194 10.36 7.57 -9.83
CA GLN A 194 11.45 6.89 -9.12
C GLN A 194 12.63 7.82 -8.84
N SER A 195 12.93 8.75 -9.74
CA SER A 195 13.97 9.78 -9.57
C SER A 195 13.70 10.75 -8.41
N LYS A 196 12.47 10.79 -7.89
CA LYS A 196 12.05 11.63 -6.77
C LYS A 196 11.76 10.83 -5.48
N LYS A 197 12.26 9.60 -5.40
CA LYS A 197 12.01 8.70 -4.27
C LYS A 197 12.31 9.36 -2.92
N ASP A 198 13.49 9.93 -2.77
CA ASP A 198 13.92 10.52 -1.51
C ASP A 198 13.10 11.77 -1.13
N GLN A 199 12.63 12.53 -2.14
CA GLN A 199 11.76 13.69 -1.93
C GLN A 199 10.38 13.29 -1.40
N TYR A 200 9.84 12.14 -1.83
CA TYR A 200 8.48 11.73 -1.51
C TYR A 200 8.37 10.71 -0.37
N GLN A 201 9.47 10.22 0.17
CA GLN A 201 9.45 9.21 1.22
C GLN A 201 8.61 9.64 2.44
N ASP A 202 8.84 10.85 2.95
CA ASP A 202 8.12 11.37 4.12
C ASP A 202 6.64 11.62 3.81
N ILE A 203 6.33 12.10 2.59
CA ILE A 203 4.96 12.33 2.13
C ILE A 203 4.19 11.01 2.01
N VAL A 204 4.80 9.98 1.44
CA VAL A 204 4.20 8.64 1.35
C VAL A 204 3.87 8.10 2.73
N GLN A 205 4.78 8.25 3.70
CA GLN A 205 4.54 7.84 5.07
C GLN A 205 3.43 8.65 5.75
N GLN A 206 3.36 9.97 5.51
CA GLN A 206 2.28 10.81 6.03
C GLN A 206 0.92 10.41 5.45
N LEU A 207 0.84 10.15 4.15
CA LEU A 207 -0.37 9.67 3.48
C LEU A 207 -0.81 8.30 4.04
N GLU A 208 0.12 7.38 4.20
CA GLU A 208 -0.13 6.07 4.80
C GLU A 208 -0.68 6.18 6.23
N ASN A 209 -0.02 6.97 7.08
CA ASN A 209 -0.44 7.22 8.46
C ASN A 209 -1.75 8.00 8.55
N GLY A 210 -2.08 8.77 7.53
CA GLY A 210 -3.32 9.54 7.42
C GLY A 210 -4.49 8.80 6.78
N PHE A 211 -4.25 7.59 6.25
CA PHE A 211 -5.29 6.77 5.60
C PHE A 211 -5.98 5.87 6.62
N ASN A 212 -7.27 6.13 6.85
CA ASN A 212 -8.12 5.35 7.74
C ASN A 212 -9.24 4.72 6.92
N HIS A 213 -9.45 3.43 7.09
CA HIS A 213 -10.56 2.73 6.45
C HIS A 213 -11.92 3.10 7.07
N GLY A 214 -12.99 2.85 6.32
CA GLY A 214 -14.36 2.93 6.80
C GLY A 214 -14.80 1.65 7.52
N ASN A 215 -16.12 1.45 7.62
CA ASN A 215 -16.66 0.18 8.10
C ASN A 215 -16.59 -0.86 6.97
N LEU A 216 -15.69 -1.83 7.13
CA LEU A 216 -15.43 -2.85 6.11
C LEU A 216 -16.43 -4.03 6.15
N ASP A 217 -17.27 -4.09 7.18
CA ASP A 217 -18.29 -5.14 7.36
C ASP A 217 -19.64 -4.78 6.73
N THR A 218 -19.78 -3.56 6.22
CA THR A 218 -20.99 -3.11 5.53
C THR A 218 -20.75 -2.98 4.03
N GLY A 219 -21.69 -3.49 3.22
CA GLY A 219 -21.75 -3.21 1.78
C GLY A 219 -22.32 -1.80 1.51
N HIS A 220 -21.95 -1.20 0.38
CA HIS A 220 -22.26 0.19 0.02
C HIS A 220 -22.87 0.31 -1.38
#